data_553669de6d6c411a334a1d25089b4eab
#
_entry.id   553669de6d6c411a334a1d25089b4eab
#
_cell.length_a   1.000
_cell.length_b   1.000
_cell.length_c   1.000
_cell.angle_alpha   90.00
_cell.angle_beta   90.00
_cell.angle_gamma   90.00
#
_symmetry.space_group_name_H-M   'P 1'
#
loop_
_entity.id
_entity.type
_entity.pdbx_description
1 polymer ?
#
loop_
_entity_poly.entity_id
_entity_poly.type
_entity_poly.pdbx_seq_one_letter_code
_entity_poly.pdbx_strand_id
1 'polypeptide(L)'
;RDVSVRETRWGPVLSDAPLLKREDAPQFALRWSGHQVSDEVGAMMNVSRATNFQEFRQAFKTFAVSGQNMLYADVDGNIGQVAAAKLPSRKNGMPADVLVTPAQSDAAWSNMRDVSSLPVTINPADGFLLSANNRPAPADVPLGYFFSPDDRMIRMREILTEKDRVGIADIKALQRDVYMTSSVKLRDALLPVLGKLSPTEPAEQEVVTLMTGWDGHYRPESRGA
;
A
#
# COMPACT_ATOMS: atom_id res chain seq x y z
N ARG A 1 -13.51 28.16 17.26
CA ARG A 1 -14.73 27.58 16.63
C ARG A 1 -14.94 26.24 17.29
N ASP A 2 -16.05 26.09 18.01
CA ASP A 2 -16.38 24.83 18.66
C ASP A 2 -16.90 23.86 17.59
N VAL A 3 -16.38 22.64 17.61
CA VAL A 3 -16.77 21.56 16.72
C VAL A 3 -17.38 20.45 17.58
N SER A 4 -18.64 20.12 17.33
CA SER A 4 -19.31 18.99 17.98
C SER A 4 -19.10 17.72 17.15
N VAL A 5 -18.55 16.68 17.75
CA VAL A 5 -18.37 15.37 17.14
C VAL A 5 -19.24 14.37 17.89
N ARG A 6 -20.16 13.71 17.18
CA ARG A 6 -20.92 12.59 17.76
C ARG A 6 -20.05 11.34 17.76
N GLU A 7 -20.11 10.61 18.85
CA GLU A 7 -19.35 9.39 19.02
C GLU A 7 -20.25 8.21 19.40
N THR A 8 -19.87 7.04 18.98
CA THR A 8 -20.50 5.76 19.32
C THR A 8 -19.47 4.84 19.99
N ARG A 9 -19.92 3.73 20.56
CA ARG A 9 -19.02 2.71 21.11
C ARG A 9 -18.09 2.08 20.05
N TRP A 10 -18.34 2.29 18.76
CA TRP A 10 -17.49 1.81 17.65
C TRP A 10 -16.55 2.90 17.12
N GLY A 11 -16.72 4.13 17.53
CA GLY A 11 -15.93 5.29 17.12
C GLY A 11 -16.78 6.47 16.66
N PRO A 12 -16.16 7.52 16.11
CA PRO A 12 -16.84 8.75 15.68
C PRO A 12 -17.81 8.49 14.53
N VAL A 13 -18.91 9.28 14.52
CA VAL A 13 -19.90 9.26 13.44
C VAL A 13 -19.34 10.00 12.23
N LEU A 14 -18.86 9.24 11.26
CA LEU A 14 -18.15 9.77 10.09
C LEU A 14 -19.10 10.46 9.10
N SER A 15 -20.37 10.02 9.04
CA SER A 15 -21.41 10.65 8.22
C SER A 15 -21.75 12.11 8.61
N ASP A 16 -21.27 12.59 9.76
CA ASP A 16 -21.39 13.99 10.15
C ASP A 16 -20.32 14.91 9.52
N ALA A 17 -19.24 14.32 8.98
CA ALA A 17 -18.19 15.08 8.33
C ALA A 17 -18.75 15.87 7.13
N PRO A 18 -18.37 17.16 6.97
CA PRO A 18 -18.96 18.03 5.93
C PRO A 18 -18.89 17.45 4.51
N LEU A 19 -17.83 16.70 4.19
CA LEU A 19 -17.65 16.07 2.87
C LEU A 19 -18.53 14.83 2.66
N LEU A 20 -19.03 14.21 3.74
CA LEU A 20 -19.79 12.95 3.71
C LEU A 20 -21.25 13.13 4.08
N LYS A 21 -21.61 14.30 4.63
CA LYS A 21 -22.96 14.60 5.08
C LYS A 21 -23.92 14.63 3.90
N ARG A 22 -24.95 13.76 3.97
CA ARG A 22 -26.09 13.72 3.02
C ARG A 22 -27.35 13.55 3.83
N GLU A 23 -28.43 14.25 3.46
CA GLU A 23 -29.69 14.26 4.21
C GLU A 23 -30.38 12.89 4.24
N ASP A 24 -30.30 12.14 3.13
CA ASP A 24 -30.98 10.84 2.97
C ASP A 24 -30.05 9.63 3.11
N ALA A 25 -28.81 9.82 3.59
CA ALA A 25 -27.86 8.72 3.73
C ALA A 25 -27.93 8.07 5.11
N PRO A 26 -27.74 6.75 5.22
CA PRO A 26 -27.63 6.10 6.50
C PRO A 26 -26.45 6.66 7.30
N GLN A 27 -26.63 6.76 8.61
CA GLN A 27 -25.54 7.18 9.50
C GLN A 27 -24.58 6.03 9.73
N PHE A 28 -23.28 6.32 9.67
CA PHE A 28 -22.23 5.34 9.91
C PHE A 28 -21.09 5.91 10.76
N ALA A 29 -20.49 5.03 11.56
CA ALA A 29 -19.36 5.33 12.41
C ALA A 29 -18.11 4.62 11.89
N LEU A 30 -16.95 5.23 12.12
CA LEU A 30 -15.66 4.66 11.78
C LEU A 30 -15.12 3.84 12.95
N ARG A 31 -15.00 2.54 12.80
CA ARG A 31 -14.25 1.69 13.72
C ARG A 31 -12.86 1.40 13.16
N TRP A 32 -11.85 1.94 13.82
CA TRP A 32 -10.47 1.88 13.34
C TRP A 32 -9.52 1.45 14.48
N SER A 33 -8.54 0.60 14.18
CA SER A 33 -7.55 0.14 15.15
C SER A 33 -6.74 1.28 15.77
N GLY A 34 -6.59 2.40 15.06
CA GLY A 34 -5.94 3.60 15.59
C GLY A 34 -6.68 4.33 16.70
N HIS A 35 -7.95 3.98 16.99
CA HIS A 35 -8.67 4.46 18.17
C HIS A 35 -8.31 3.67 19.45
N GLN A 36 -7.51 2.60 19.32
CA GLN A 36 -7.04 1.80 20.44
C GLN A 36 -5.59 2.16 20.77
N VAL A 37 -5.25 2.14 22.05
CA VAL A 37 -3.86 2.35 22.48
C VAL A 37 -3.00 1.18 21.99
N SER A 38 -1.87 1.51 21.38
CA SER A 38 -0.86 0.57 20.90
C SER A 38 0.54 1.12 21.17
N ASP A 39 1.57 0.31 20.97
CA ASP A 39 2.95 0.68 21.32
C ASP A 39 3.89 0.47 20.11
N GLU A 40 3.78 1.36 19.14
CA GLU A 40 4.64 1.38 17.96
C GLU A 40 6.08 1.79 18.31
N VAL A 41 6.24 2.70 19.28
CA VAL A 41 7.57 3.16 19.71
C VAL A 41 8.32 2.02 20.39
N GLY A 42 7.69 1.32 21.33
CA GLY A 42 8.28 0.15 21.97
C GLY A 42 8.59 -0.97 20.98
N ALA A 43 7.72 -1.18 19.98
CA ALA A 43 7.99 -2.12 18.90
C ALA A 43 9.29 -1.77 18.15
N MET A 44 9.47 -0.52 17.73
CA MET A 44 10.70 -0.07 17.05
C MET A 44 11.94 -0.13 17.94
N MET A 45 11.81 0.16 19.21
CA MET A 45 12.91 -0.03 20.17
C MET A 45 13.29 -1.51 20.31
N ASN A 46 12.33 -2.43 20.27
CA ASN A 46 12.61 -3.86 20.30
C ASN A 46 13.25 -4.35 19.00
N VAL A 47 12.83 -3.81 17.84
CA VAL A 47 13.48 -4.07 16.53
C VAL A 47 14.97 -3.73 16.60
N SER A 48 15.34 -2.58 17.19
CA SER A 48 16.76 -2.18 17.29
C SER A 48 17.62 -3.11 18.16
N ARG A 49 17.01 -3.99 18.96
CA ARG A 49 17.68 -4.98 19.81
C ARG A 49 17.63 -6.39 19.23
N ALA A 50 16.83 -6.60 18.19
CA ALA A 50 16.68 -7.92 17.58
C ALA A 50 17.98 -8.37 16.92
N THR A 51 18.40 -9.59 17.18
CA THR A 51 19.62 -10.20 16.68
C THR A 51 19.37 -11.26 15.60
N ASN A 52 18.11 -11.62 15.38
CA ASN A 52 17.67 -12.61 14.40
C ASN A 52 16.25 -12.32 13.90
N PHE A 53 15.84 -13.01 12.85
CA PHE A 53 14.51 -12.82 12.23
C PHE A 53 13.35 -13.08 13.20
N GLN A 54 13.46 -14.05 14.08
CA GLN A 54 12.39 -14.37 15.03
C GLN A 54 12.19 -13.24 16.03
N GLU A 55 13.26 -12.69 16.57
CA GLU A 55 13.22 -11.54 17.48
C GLU A 55 12.70 -10.29 16.76
N PHE A 56 13.16 -10.05 15.54
CA PHE A 56 12.64 -8.99 14.66
C PHE A 56 11.13 -9.12 14.49
N ARG A 57 10.61 -10.31 14.17
CA ARG A 57 9.17 -10.54 14.04
C ARG A 57 8.43 -10.29 15.34
N GLN A 58 8.92 -10.81 16.45
CA GLN A 58 8.28 -10.66 17.76
C GLN A 58 8.24 -9.20 18.24
N ALA A 59 9.21 -8.39 17.86
CA ALA A 59 9.25 -6.98 18.20
C ALA A 59 7.97 -6.24 17.77
N PHE A 60 7.32 -6.66 16.68
CA PHE A 60 6.08 -6.04 16.17
C PHE A 60 4.79 -6.55 16.83
N LYS A 61 4.85 -7.33 17.91
CA LYS A 61 3.65 -7.87 18.56
C LYS A 61 2.72 -6.79 19.12
N THR A 62 3.27 -5.64 19.53
CA THR A 62 2.51 -4.50 20.03
C THR A 62 2.15 -3.48 18.95
N PHE A 63 2.71 -3.62 17.74
CA PHE A 63 2.48 -2.72 16.61
C PHE A 63 1.08 -2.92 16.03
N ALA A 64 0.29 -1.85 15.97
CA ALA A 64 -1.09 -1.91 15.49
C ALA A 64 -1.35 -1.04 14.26
N VAL A 65 -0.87 0.20 14.25
CA VAL A 65 -1.16 1.23 13.22
C VAL A 65 0.07 2.06 12.85
N SER A 66 0.17 2.44 11.59
CA SER A 66 -0.58 1.92 10.47
C SER A 66 0.09 0.64 9.97
N GLY A 67 -0.69 -0.33 9.45
CA GLY A 67 -0.11 -1.59 8.97
C GLY A 67 1.04 -1.38 7.99
N GLN A 68 2.17 -2.04 8.23
CA GLN A 68 3.40 -1.88 7.45
C GLN A 68 3.96 -3.24 7.03
N ASN A 69 4.58 -3.28 5.86
CA ASN A 69 5.47 -4.37 5.47
C ASN A 69 6.87 -4.02 5.97
N MET A 70 7.36 -4.78 6.93
CA MET A 70 8.69 -4.60 7.50
C MET A 70 9.66 -5.60 6.87
N LEU A 71 10.75 -5.07 6.31
CA LEU A 71 11.79 -5.87 5.67
C LEU A 71 12.95 -6.10 6.64
N TYR A 72 13.53 -7.28 6.58
CA TYR A 72 14.65 -7.75 7.37
C TYR A 72 15.79 -8.21 6.48
N ALA A 73 17.02 -7.96 6.90
CA ALA A 73 18.20 -8.57 6.37
C ALA A 73 19.26 -8.70 7.48
N ASP A 74 20.05 -9.78 7.47
CA ASP A 74 21.13 -10.00 8.43
C ASP A 74 22.47 -10.27 7.76
N VAL A 75 23.51 -10.36 8.61
CA VAL A 75 24.89 -10.63 8.13
C VAL A 75 25.09 -12.06 7.66
N ASP A 76 24.22 -12.98 8.02
CA ASP A 76 24.24 -14.37 7.58
C ASP A 76 23.59 -14.56 6.19
N GLY A 77 23.09 -13.46 5.60
CA GLY A 77 22.47 -13.44 4.28
C GLY A 77 20.98 -13.77 4.29
N ASN A 78 20.34 -13.85 5.45
CA ASN A 78 18.90 -14.04 5.50
C ASN A 78 18.17 -12.75 5.17
N ILE A 79 17.08 -12.86 4.41
CA ILE A 79 16.14 -11.78 4.14
C ILE A 79 14.73 -12.20 4.54
N GLY A 80 13.95 -11.26 5.03
CA GLY A 80 12.58 -11.55 5.50
C GLY A 80 11.63 -10.38 5.36
N GLN A 81 10.34 -10.69 5.39
CA GLN A 81 9.26 -9.70 5.40
C GLN A 81 8.19 -10.15 6.36
N VAL A 82 7.71 -9.23 7.19
CA VAL A 82 6.56 -9.43 8.07
C VAL A 82 5.51 -8.34 7.82
N ALA A 83 4.25 -8.70 7.92
CA ALA A 83 3.15 -7.75 7.97
C ALA A 83 2.96 -7.32 9.44
N ALA A 84 3.42 -6.12 9.78
CA ALA A 84 3.26 -5.54 11.11
C ALA A 84 1.94 -4.77 11.18
N ALA A 85 0.95 -5.33 11.85
CA ALA A 85 -0.38 -4.73 12.05
C ALA A 85 -1.16 -5.48 13.12
N LYS A 86 -2.23 -4.86 13.63
CA LYS A 86 -3.34 -5.57 14.29
C LYS A 86 -4.59 -5.47 13.41
N LEU A 87 -5.12 -6.62 13.02
CA LEU A 87 -6.26 -6.73 12.09
C LEU A 87 -7.43 -7.48 12.73
N PRO A 88 -8.67 -6.97 12.62
CA PRO A 88 -9.84 -7.72 13.06
C PRO A 88 -10.03 -9.00 12.22
N SER A 89 -10.40 -10.09 12.88
CA SER A 89 -10.71 -11.36 12.21
C SER A 89 -12.10 -11.30 11.59
N ARG A 90 -12.17 -11.01 10.29
CA ARG A 90 -13.44 -10.98 9.55
C ARG A 90 -13.81 -12.37 9.07
N LYS A 91 -15.02 -12.81 9.40
CA LYS A 91 -15.56 -14.08 8.90
C LYS A 91 -15.91 -13.96 7.40
N ASN A 92 -15.74 -15.07 6.68
CA ASN A 92 -16.18 -15.21 5.28
C ASN A 92 -15.60 -14.19 4.29
N GLY A 93 -14.36 -13.71 4.52
CA GLY A 93 -13.71 -12.79 3.60
C GLY A 93 -14.39 -11.43 3.47
N MET A 94 -15.20 -11.03 4.46
CA MET A 94 -15.89 -9.73 4.45
C MET A 94 -14.87 -8.59 4.25
N PRO A 95 -15.07 -7.73 3.26
CA PRO A 95 -14.21 -6.58 3.02
C PRO A 95 -14.09 -5.65 4.23
N ALA A 96 -12.94 -5.00 4.38
CA ALA A 96 -12.67 -4.07 5.47
C ALA A 96 -13.36 -2.70 5.29
N ASP A 97 -13.74 -2.41 4.09
CA ASP A 97 -14.11 -1.11 3.53
C ASP A 97 -15.59 -1.03 3.12
N VAL A 98 -16.41 -1.97 3.60
CA VAL A 98 -17.86 -1.94 3.41
C VAL A 98 -18.57 -1.56 4.70
N LEU A 99 -19.74 -0.97 4.56
CA LEU A 99 -20.62 -0.74 5.69
C LEU A 99 -21.14 -2.07 6.23
N VAL A 100 -21.00 -2.27 7.53
CA VAL A 100 -21.45 -3.46 8.21
C VAL A 100 -22.38 -3.12 9.35
N THR A 101 -23.23 -4.08 9.76
CA THR A 101 -24.06 -3.90 10.95
C THR A 101 -23.22 -3.89 12.23
N PRO A 102 -23.74 -3.30 13.32
CA PRO A 102 -23.09 -3.37 14.63
C PRO A 102 -22.67 -4.78 15.07
N ALA A 103 -23.56 -5.75 14.89
CA ALA A 103 -23.29 -7.15 15.25
C ALA A 103 -22.14 -7.77 14.42
N GLN A 104 -22.10 -7.49 13.13
CA GLN A 104 -21.00 -7.93 12.25
C GLN A 104 -19.68 -7.27 12.66
N SER A 105 -19.71 -5.98 12.98
CA SER A 105 -18.54 -5.27 13.49
C SER A 105 -18.03 -5.88 14.79
N ASP A 106 -18.90 -6.14 15.76
CA ASP A 106 -18.49 -6.72 17.04
C ASP A 106 -17.92 -8.12 16.86
N ALA A 107 -18.52 -8.96 16.03
CA ALA A 107 -18.01 -10.30 15.72
C ALA A 107 -16.62 -10.28 15.07
N ALA A 108 -16.33 -9.30 14.18
CA ALA A 108 -15.03 -9.16 13.55
C ALA A 108 -13.95 -8.69 14.54
N TRP A 109 -14.30 -7.77 15.43
CA TRP A 109 -13.36 -7.14 16.37
C TRP A 109 -13.19 -7.90 17.69
N SER A 110 -13.94 -8.97 17.92
CA SER A 110 -13.78 -9.82 19.10
C SER A 110 -12.46 -10.60 19.10
N ASN A 111 -11.85 -10.79 17.95
CA ASN A 111 -10.58 -11.49 17.79
C ASN A 111 -9.65 -10.70 16.85
N MET A 112 -8.60 -10.13 17.41
CA MET A 112 -7.58 -9.38 16.67
C MET A 112 -6.41 -10.28 16.32
N ARG A 113 -5.95 -10.21 15.08
CA ARG A 113 -4.73 -10.87 14.61
C ARG A 113 -3.56 -9.90 14.67
N ASP A 114 -2.42 -10.36 15.11
CA ASP A 114 -1.16 -9.62 15.15
C ASP A 114 -0.08 -10.31 14.28
N VAL A 115 1.14 -9.81 14.34
CA VAL A 115 2.29 -10.34 13.57
C VAL A 115 2.52 -11.84 13.77
N SER A 116 2.05 -12.44 14.88
CA SER A 116 2.21 -13.87 15.14
C SER A 116 1.37 -14.74 14.21
N SER A 117 0.27 -14.19 13.67
CA SER A 117 -0.68 -14.87 12.80
C SER A 117 -0.80 -14.24 11.40
N LEU A 118 -0.10 -13.14 11.16
CA LEU A 118 -0.07 -12.48 9.84
C LEU A 118 1.00 -13.09 8.93
N PRO A 119 0.87 -12.91 7.61
CA PRO A 119 1.81 -13.46 6.64
C PRO A 119 3.26 -13.07 6.91
N VAL A 120 4.14 -14.02 6.67
CA VAL A 120 5.57 -13.87 6.79
C VAL A 120 6.25 -14.53 5.60
N THR A 121 7.32 -13.92 5.10
CA THR A 121 8.19 -14.50 4.08
C THR A 121 9.62 -14.48 4.60
N ILE A 122 10.35 -15.57 4.41
CA ILE A 122 11.77 -15.65 4.72
C ILE A 122 12.49 -16.39 3.59
N ASN A 123 13.63 -15.86 3.18
CA ASN A 123 14.52 -16.43 2.17
C ASN A 123 13.77 -16.91 0.91
N PRO A 124 13.00 -16.01 0.22
CA PRO A 124 12.29 -16.41 -0.98
C PRO A 124 13.26 -16.87 -2.08
N ALA A 125 12.82 -17.79 -2.92
CA ALA A 125 13.62 -18.33 -4.00
C ALA A 125 14.13 -17.27 -5.00
N ASP A 126 13.37 -16.17 -5.16
CA ASP A 126 13.76 -15.03 -6.00
C ASP A 126 15.01 -14.29 -5.49
N GLY A 127 15.44 -14.53 -4.24
CA GLY A 127 16.63 -13.90 -3.64
C GLY A 127 16.45 -12.43 -3.26
N PHE A 128 15.26 -11.85 -3.39
CA PHE A 128 14.95 -10.48 -2.99
C PHE A 128 13.50 -10.33 -2.51
N LEU A 129 13.22 -9.24 -1.82
CA LEU A 129 11.89 -8.86 -1.33
C LEU A 129 11.54 -7.45 -1.78
N LEU A 130 10.29 -7.24 -2.16
CA LEU A 130 9.77 -5.96 -2.64
C LEU A 130 8.51 -5.59 -1.87
N SER A 131 8.39 -4.30 -1.54
CA SER A 131 7.16 -3.72 -1.00
C SER A 131 6.97 -2.30 -1.51
N ALA A 132 5.88 -2.06 -2.21
CA ALA A 132 5.52 -0.79 -2.84
C ALA A 132 4.05 -0.41 -2.59
N ASN A 133 3.50 -0.76 -1.43
CA ASN A 133 2.07 -0.65 -1.11
C ASN A 133 1.18 -1.46 -2.07
N ASN A 134 1.76 -2.38 -2.82
CA ASN A 134 1.05 -3.33 -3.68
C ASN A 134 0.30 -4.36 -2.85
N ARG A 135 -0.65 -5.04 -3.47
CA ARG A 135 -1.32 -6.19 -2.85
C ARG A 135 -0.28 -7.26 -2.51
N PRO A 136 -0.21 -7.72 -1.25
CA PRO A 136 0.66 -8.83 -0.89
C PRO A 136 0.21 -10.12 -1.57
N ALA A 137 1.08 -11.14 -1.57
CA ALA A 137 0.71 -12.46 -2.03
C ALA A 137 -0.54 -12.97 -1.29
N PRO A 138 -1.38 -13.81 -1.93
CA PRO A 138 -2.54 -14.39 -1.28
C PRO A 138 -2.16 -15.06 0.05
N ALA A 139 -2.93 -14.75 1.07
CA ALA A 139 -2.77 -15.31 2.40
C ALA A 139 -4.14 -15.66 2.95
N ASP A 140 -4.18 -16.56 3.94
CA ASP A 140 -5.42 -16.98 4.63
C ASP A 140 -6.10 -15.81 5.37
N VAL A 141 -5.38 -14.71 5.52
CA VAL A 141 -5.86 -13.50 6.17
C VAL A 141 -5.92 -12.37 5.16
N PRO A 142 -7.11 -11.82 4.87
CA PRO A 142 -7.20 -10.63 4.03
C PRO A 142 -6.58 -9.42 4.75
N LEU A 143 -5.48 -8.92 4.21
CA LEU A 143 -4.75 -7.76 4.76
C LEU A 143 -5.41 -6.43 4.40
N GLY A 144 -6.23 -6.42 3.36
CA GLY A 144 -6.93 -5.24 2.87
C GLY A 144 -7.48 -5.44 1.46
N TYR A 145 -8.14 -4.42 0.94
CA TYR A 145 -8.77 -4.44 -0.39
C TYR A 145 -8.26 -3.33 -1.30
N PHE A 146 -7.83 -2.21 -0.76
CA PHE A 146 -7.23 -1.10 -1.49
C PHE A 146 -5.72 -1.14 -1.35
N PHE A 147 -5.07 -1.24 -2.49
CA PHE A 147 -3.61 -1.24 -2.60
C PHE A 147 -3.20 -0.26 -3.69
N SER A 148 -1.97 0.19 -3.64
CA SER A 148 -1.40 0.97 -4.74
C SER A 148 -1.35 0.12 -6.02
N PRO A 149 -1.46 0.74 -7.21
CA PRO A 149 -1.14 0.08 -8.47
C PRO A 149 0.23 -0.57 -8.44
N ASP A 150 0.41 -1.63 -9.21
CA ASP A 150 1.62 -2.46 -9.19
C ASP A 150 2.82 -1.84 -9.94
N ASP A 151 2.69 -0.63 -10.49
CA ASP A 151 3.72 0.03 -11.30
C ASP A 151 5.09 0.05 -10.64
N ARG A 152 5.16 0.54 -9.39
CA ARG A 152 6.43 0.59 -8.63
C ARG A 152 6.98 -0.80 -8.36
N MET A 153 6.11 -1.76 -8.07
CA MET A 153 6.47 -3.15 -7.83
C MET A 153 7.06 -3.78 -9.09
N ILE A 154 6.38 -3.59 -10.24
CA ILE A 154 6.83 -4.08 -11.55
C ILE A 154 8.19 -3.46 -11.89
N ARG A 155 8.30 -2.14 -11.76
CA ARG A 155 9.53 -1.42 -12.10
C ARG A 155 10.71 -1.81 -11.22
N MET A 156 10.51 -1.95 -9.91
CA MET A 156 11.55 -2.45 -9.00
C MET A 156 11.99 -3.86 -9.38
N ARG A 157 11.06 -4.75 -9.71
CA ARG A 157 11.38 -6.11 -10.14
C ARG A 157 12.20 -6.11 -11.42
N GLU A 158 11.81 -5.35 -12.44
CA GLU A 158 12.57 -5.21 -13.69
C GLU A 158 14.02 -4.84 -13.41
N ILE A 159 14.25 -3.75 -12.68
CA ILE A 159 15.60 -3.25 -12.39
C ILE A 159 16.43 -4.25 -11.57
N LEU A 160 15.82 -4.90 -10.57
CA LEU A 160 16.54 -5.86 -9.72
C LEU A 160 16.85 -7.17 -10.43
N THR A 161 16.10 -7.54 -11.47
CA THR A 161 16.34 -8.77 -12.26
C THR A 161 17.23 -8.57 -13.48
N GLU A 162 17.56 -7.32 -13.84
CA GLU A 162 18.48 -7.01 -14.96
C GLU A 162 19.92 -7.40 -14.67
N LYS A 163 20.27 -7.58 -13.40
CA LYS A 163 21.66 -7.84 -12.96
C LYS A 163 21.73 -9.01 -11.99
N ASP A 164 22.76 -9.82 -12.10
CA ASP A 164 23.03 -10.89 -11.13
C ASP A 164 23.37 -10.36 -9.73
N ARG A 165 23.89 -9.14 -9.64
CA ARG A 165 24.24 -8.46 -8.39
C ARG A 165 23.83 -7.01 -8.42
N VAL A 166 23.14 -6.60 -7.37
CA VAL A 166 22.65 -5.23 -7.16
C VAL A 166 23.50 -4.58 -6.06
N GLY A 167 24.07 -3.42 -6.36
CA GLY A 167 24.87 -2.64 -5.41
C GLY A 167 24.13 -1.40 -4.92
N ILE A 168 24.78 -0.66 -4.00
CA ILE A 168 24.23 0.59 -3.43
C ILE A 168 23.93 1.62 -4.51
N ALA A 169 24.75 1.70 -5.57
CA ALA A 169 24.53 2.63 -6.67
C ALA A 169 23.22 2.33 -7.43
N ASP A 170 22.91 1.04 -7.63
CA ASP A 170 21.67 0.60 -8.28
C ASP A 170 20.44 0.94 -7.43
N ILE A 171 20.52 0.71 -6.12
CA ILE A 171 19.43 1.08 -5.20
C ILE A 171 19.23 2.60 -5.18
N LYS A 172 20.29 3.41 -5.18
CA LYS A 172 20.18 4.87 -5.28
C LYS A 172 19.57 5.33 -6.61
N ALA A 173 19.86 4.65 -7.71
CA ALA A 173 19.26 4.91 -9.00
C ALA A 173 17.78 4.55 -8.99
N LEU A 174 17.43 3.38 -8.46
CA LEU A 174 16.06 2.92 -8.29
C LEU A 174 15.20 3.89 -7.46
N GLN A 175 15.74 4.44 -6.37
CA GLN A 175 15.02 5.44 -5.54
C GLN A 175 14.68 6.74 -6.29
N ARG A 176 15.37 7.03 -7.39
CA ARG A 176 15.16 8.21 -8.24
C ARG A 176 14.46 7.89 -9.55
N ASP A 177 14.14 6.62 -9.77
CA ASP A 177 13.42 6.20 -10.97
C ASP A 177 11.98 6.71 -10.91
N VAL A 178 11.58 7.40 -11.96
CA VAL A 178 10.24 8.00 -12.10
C VAL A 178 9.50 7.46 -13.34
N TYR A 179 9.93 6.31 -13.84
CA TYR A 179 9.27 5.62 -14.96
C TYR A 179 7.93 5.01 -14.49
N MET A 180 6.89 5.22 -15.28
CA MET A 180 5.53 4.74 -14.96
C MET A 180 5.01 3.79 -16.03
N THR A 181 5.08 2.51 -15.75
CA THR A 181 4.69 1.43 -16.69
C THR A 181 3.23 1.52 -17.13
N SER A 182 2.30 1.82 -16.21
CA SER A 182 0.87 1.92 -16.55
C SER A 182 0.57 3.11 -17.46
N SER A 183 1.24 4.25 -17.23
CA SER A 183 1.07 5.42 -18.08
C SER A 183 1.63 5.21 -19.49
N VAL A 184 2.74 4.48 -19.61
CA VAL A 184 3.27 4.07 -20.92
C VAL A 184 2.29 3.15 -21.64
N LYS A 185 1.74 2.15 -20.98
CA LYS A 185 0.72 1.28 -21.55
C LYS A 185 -0.53 2.04 -21.98
N LEU A 186 -0.98 3.00 -21.18
CA LEU A 186 -2.12 3.86 -21.51
C LEU A 186 -1.81 4.71 -22.75
N ARG A 187 -0.66 5.38 -22.78
CA ARG A 187 -0.19 6.14 -23.96
C ARG A 187 -0.21 5.28 -25.22
N ASP A 188 0.42 4.11 -25.16
CA ASP A 188 0.54 3.21 -26.29
C ASP A 188 -0.82 2.69 -26.79
N ALA A 189 -1.79 2.54 -25.88
CA ALA A 189 -3.17 2.21 -26.25
C ALA A 189 -3.94 3.39 -26.88
N LEU A 190 -3.64 4.63 -26.46
CA LEU A 190 -4.33 5.82 -26.95
C LEU A 190 -3.77 6.33 -28.30
N LEU A 191 -2.45 6.25 -28.52
CA LEU A 191 -1.82 6.79 -29.74
C LEU A 191 -2.46 6.28 -31.06
N PRO A 192 -2.79 4.99 -31.23
CA PRO A 192 -3.45 4.52 -32.46
C PRO A 192 -4.86 5.08 -32.65
N VAL A 193 -5.55 5.42 -31.54
CA VAL A 193 -6.89 6.04 -31.58
C VAL A 193 -6.77 7.50 -31.95
N LEU A 194 -5.86 8.24 -31.31
CA LEU A 194 -5.60 9.64 -31.59
C LEU A 194 -5.12 9.88 -33.03
N GLY A 195 -4.28 8.98 -33.54
CA GLY A 195 -3.84 9.04 -34.96
C GLY A 195 -4.96 8.90 -35.96
N LYS A 196 -6.05 8.20 -35.65
CA LYS A 196 -7.24 8.09 -36.51
C LYS A 196 -8.13 9.32 -36.48
N LEU A 197 -8.06 10.12 -35.39
CA LEU A 197 -8.87 11.34 -35.25
C LEU A 197 -8.35 12.48 -36.14
N SER A 198 -7.11 12.39 -36.65
CA SER A 198 -6.48 13.41 -37.50
C SER A 198 -6.64 14.83 -36.95
N PRO A 199 -6.06 15.11 -35.78
CA PRO A 199 -6.25 16.39 -35.11
C PRO A 199 -5.85 17.56 -36.01
N THR A 200 -6.71 18.56 -36.12
CA THR A 200 -6.50 19.74 -36.98
C THR A 200 -6.08 20.96 -36.19
N GLU A 201 -6.51 21.05 -34.94
CA GLU A 201 -6.17 22.17 -34.09
C GLU A 201 -4.71 22.08 -33.60
N PRO A 202 -3.95 23.19 -33.59
CA PRO A 202 -2.54 23.19 -33.18
C PRO A 202 -2.31 22.62 -31.79
N ALA A 203 -3.20 22.88 -30.83
CA ALA A 203 -3.10 22.35 -29.45
C ALA A 203 -3.27 20.84 -29.41
N GLU A 204 -4.16 20.28 -30.20
CA GLU A 204 -4.37 18.82 -30.30
C GLU A 204 -3.17 18.12 -30.93
N GLN A 205 -2.60 18.74 -31.99
CA GLN A 205 -1.39 18.24 -32.65
C GLN A 205 -0.19 18.26 -31.70
N GLU A 206 -0.06 19.31 -30.86
CA GLU A 206 0.97 19.40 -29.85
C GLU A 206 0.83 18.27 -28.81
N VAL A 207 -0.38 18.00 -28.31
CA VAL A 207 -0.64 16.90 -27.37
C VAL A 207 -0.21 15.55 -27.95
N VAL A 208 -0.60 15.24 -29.18
CA VAL A 208 -0.20 13.99 -29.85
C VAL A 208 1.32 13.90 -29.99
N THR A 209 1.96 15.00 -30.36
CA THR A 209 3.42 15.07 -30.50
C THR A 209 4.12 14.82 -29.16
N LEU A 210 3.68 15.49 -28.10
CA LEU A 210 4.23 15.34 -26.76
C LEU A 210 4.03 13.92 -26.21
N MET A 211 2.84 13.35 -26.36
CA MET A 211 2.57 11.98 -25.96
C MET A 211 3.42 10.98 -26.73
N THR A 212 3.58 11.16 -28.05
CA THR A 212 4.38 10.25 -28.87
C THR A 212 5.86 10.30 -28.50
N GLY A 213 6.39 11.48 -28.19
CA GLY A 213 7.79 11.69 -27.83
C GLY A 213 8.12 11.40 -26.36
N TRP A 214 7.12 11.14 -25.51
CA TRP A 214 7.35 10.89 -24.09
C TRP A 214 7.98 9.53 -23.82
N ASP A 215 9.04 9.50 -23.05
CA ASP A 215 9.82 8.30 -22.73
C ASP A 215 9.32 7.50 -21.51
N GLY A 216 8.18 7.86 -20.95
CA GLY A 216 7.58 7.19 -19.79
C GLY A 216 8.07 7.69 -18.43
N HIS A 217 8.97 8.67 -18.39
CA HIS A 217 9.49 9.21 -17.15
C HIS A 217 8.82 10.53 -16.74
N TYR A 218 8.40 10.62 -15.49
CA TYR A 218 7.83 11.84 -14.89
C TYR A 218 8.93 12.75 -14.33
N ARG A 219 9.74 13.33 -15.23
CA ARG A 219 10.74 14.32 -14.84
C ARG A 219 10.13 15.73 -14.82
N PRO A 220 10.66 16.68 -14.02
CA PRO A 220 10.14 18.05 -13.97
C PRO A 220 10.07 18.75 -15.32
N GLU A 221 10.99 18.44 -16.24
CA GLU A 221 11.06 18.98 -17.59
C GLU A 221 10.22 18.21 -18.62
N SER A 222 9.61 17.10 -18.22
CA SER A 222 8.86 16.25 -19.14
C SER A 222 7.49 16.86 -19.46
N ARG A 223 7.33 17.40 -20.67
CA ARG A 223 6.08 18.01 -21.13
C ARG A 223 5.03 16.98 -21.59
N GLY A 224 5.43 15.76 -21.86
CA GLY A 224 4.54 14.67 -22.30
C GLY A 224 3.98 13.81 -21.16
N ALA A 225 4.35 14.14 -19.91
CA ALA A 225 3.94 13.42 -18.71
C ALA A 225 2.61 13.90 -18.16
#